data_548b7d0a34e4072d3bdb74b4560932f7
#
_entry.id   548b7d0a34e4072d3bdb74b4560932f7
#
_cell.length_a   1.000
_cell.length_b   1.000
_cell.length_c   1.000
_cell.angle_alpha   90.00
_cell.angle_beta   90.00
_cell.angle_gamma   90.00
#
_symmetry.space_group_name_H-M   'P 1'
#
loop_
_entity.id
_entity.type
_entity.pdbx_description
1 polymer ?
#
loop_
_entity_poly.entity_id
_entity_poly.type
_entity_poly.pdbx_seq_one_letter_code
_entity_poly.pdbx_strand_id
1 'polypeptide(L)'
;MKFYYFGGVIGNPGDPKDPSNLDNHNFSGVMFTHDIPEGDMFVKTAKDIEKSEDIKYLVAIRPYTISPQYLSMINRSMDRIDKGRLQINLISGYIKDHEDGVGGVVGDVNDKSTSLDRSNYMIEFLKVLNEMDQDKDSPGYWRDPNHKNKLDIYVSTTNSYVFAAAKQYGHKIILPYHIYARRGWSDLVDGSSVSIPLELEDMEIMIAITPIIRKTEEELDLLTNHVVRPVWKKGEVPQPVLDAAYLTYDQFDDLVKTLESRGINHMLINAVPSEEVNVIVPFIKKYVEENKR
;
A
#
# COMPACT_ATOMS: atom_id res chain seq x y z
N MET A 1 15.42 2.09 4.68
CA MET A 1 14.03 2.21 4.16
C MET A 1 13.84 1.36 2.91
N LYS A 2 12.74 0.61 2.82
CA LYS A 2 12.30 -0.10 1.61
C LYS A 2 11.20 0.71 0.94
N PHE A 3 11.35 0.99 -0.36
CA PHE A 3 10.39 1.77 -1.12
C PHE A 3 9.53 0.86 -1.98
N TYR A 4 8.21 1.08 -1.93
CA TYR A 4 7.22 0.49 -2.80
C TYR A 4 6.65 1.57 -3.71
N TYR A 5 6.34 1.21 -4.93
CA TYR A 5 5.72 2.10 -5.89
C TYR A 5 4.22 1.81 -6.02
N PHE A 6 3.39 2.84 -5.95
CA PHE A 6 1.96 2.68 -6.26
C PHE A 6 1.76 2.75 -7.77
N GLY A 7 1.62 1.60 -8.36
CA GLY A 7 1.70 1.41 -9.80
C GLY A 7 0.38 1.47 -10.55
N GLY A 8 -0.74 1.89 -9.99
CA GLY A 8 -2.03 2.05 -10.67
C GLY A 8 -2.14 1.27 -12.00
N VAL A 9 -2.53 1.94 -13.06
CA VAL A 9 -2.51 1.38 -14.43
C VAL A 9 -1.07 1.22 -14.91
N ILE A 10 -0.65 0.02 -15.24
CA ILE A 10 0.66 -0.21 -15.83
C ILE A 10 0.63 0.15 -17.31
N GLY A 11 1.51 1.06 -17.67
CA GLY A 11 1.68 1.54 -19.03
C GLY A 11 2.45 0.59 -19.96
N ASN A 12 2.80 1.10 -21.12
CA ASN A 12 3.51 0.41 -22.19
C ASN A 12 4.96 0.04 -21.81
N PRO A 13 5.61 -0.87 -22.55
CA PRO A 13 7.03 -1.13 -22.42
C PRO A 13 7.86 0.15 -22.41
N GLY A 14 8.69 0.34 -21.39
CA GLY A 14 9.45 1.59 -21.17
C GLY A 14 8.80 2.55 -20.17
N ASP A 15 7.55 2.31 -19.75
CA ASP A 15 6.94 3.04 -18.65
C ASP A 15 7.72 2.75 -17.35
N PRO A 16 8.06 3.79 -16.55
CA PRO A 16 8.67 3.58 -15.23
C PRO A 16 7.82 2.73 -14.28
N LYS A 17 6.55 2.49 -14.63
CA LYS A 17 5.63 1.58 -13.91
C LYS A 17 5.77 0.12 -14.31
N ASP A 18 6.55 -0.24 -15.33
CA ASP A 18 6.84 -1.64 -15.65
C ASP A 18 7.72 -2.24 -14.54
N PRO A 19 7.37 -3.39 -13.96
CA PRO A 19 8.13 -3.99 -12.86
C PRO A 19 9.61 -4.20 -13.16
N SER A 20 9.96 -4.57 -14.38
CA SER A 20 11.36 -4.73 -14.78
C SER A 20 12.17 -3.42 -14.70
N ASN A 21 11.50 -2.27 -14.89
CA ASN A 21 12.13 -0.98 -14.69
C ASN A 21 12.25 -0.63 -13.21
N LEU A 22 11.32 -1.07 -12.36
CA LEU A 22 11.36 -0.80 -10.93
C LEU A 22 12.52 -1.51 -10.23
N ASP A 23 12.90 -2.71 -10.65
CA ASP A 23 14.14 -3.37 -10.20
C ASP A 23 15.35 -2.46 -10.47
N ASN A 24 15.44 -1.89 -11.66
CA ASN A 24 16.52 -0.95 -12.04
C ASN A 24 16.50 0.38 -11.28
N HIS A 25 15.38 0.71 -10.63
CA HIS A 25 15.22 1.92 -9.82
C HIS A 25 15.27 1.67 -8.30
N ASN A 26 15.69 0.48 -7.87
CA ASN A 26 15.86 0.09 -6.47
C ASN A 26 14.57 0.13 -5.64
N PHE A 27 13.41 -0.07 -6.24
CA PHE A 27 12.18 -0.33 -5.50
C PHE A 27 12.15 -1.76 -4.99
N SER A 28 11.58 -1.95 -3.80
CA SER A 28 11.41 -3.27 -3.19
C SER A 28 10.09 -3.93 -3.56
N GLY A 29 9.14 -3.15 -4.09
CA GLY A 29 7.85 -3.67 -4.49
C GLY A 29 7.01 -2.67 -5.26
N VAL A 30 5.91 -3.17 -5.80
CA VAL A 30 4.88 -2.40 -6.50
C VAL A 30 3.51 -2.75 -5.95
N MET A 31 2.64 -1.75 -5.76
CA MET A 31 1.25 -1.97 -5.37
C MET A 31 0.32 -1.77 -6.56
N PHE A 32 -0.58 -2.72 -6.76
CA PHE A 32 -1.67 -2.66 -7.74
C PHE A 32 -3.02 -2.69 -7.05
N THR A 33 -4.00 -1.98 -7.61
CA THR A 33 -5.40 -2.12 -7.20
C THR A 33 -6.08 -3.20 -8.02
N HIS A 34 -6.69 -4.16 -7.33
CA HIS A 34 -7.56 -5.16 -7.98
C HIS A 34 -8.94 -4.53 -8.15
N ASP A 35 -9.19 -3.98 -9.32
CA ASP A 35 -10.38 -3.21 -9.64
C ASP A 35 -10.90 -3.52 -11.05
N ILE A 36 -12.21 -3.34 -11.28
CA ILE A 36 -12.87 -3.69 -12.55
C ILE A 36 -12.19 -3.03 -13.76
N PRO A 37 -11.86 -1.73 -13.74
CA PRO A 37 -11.20 -1.09 -14.87
C PRO A 37 -9.79 -1.61 -15.15
N GLU A 38 -9.11 -2.12 -14.14
CA GLU A 38 -7.71 -2.56 -14.21
C GLU A 38 -7.57 -4.04 -14.59
N GLY A 39 -8.65 -4.82 -14.47
CA GLY A 39 -8.66 -6.25 -14.66
C GLY A 39 -8.14 -7.03 -13.45
N ASP A 40 -7.90 -8.33 -13.65
CA ASP A 40 -7.44 -9.22 -12.60
C ASP A 40 -5.93 -9.04 -12.32
N MET A 41 -5.61 -8.42 -11.20
CA MET A 41 -4.23 -8.13 -10.80
C MET A 41 -3.45 -9.36 -10.37
N PHE A 42 -4.10 -10.47 -10.00
CA PHE A 42 -3.40 -11.73 -9.74
C PHE A 42 -2.88 -12.34 -11.04
N VAL A 43 -3.69 -12.33 -12.10
CA VAL A 43 -3.25 -12.77 -13.44
C VAL A 43 -2.11 -11.90 -13.95
N LYS A 44 -2.22 -10.58 -13.75
CA LYS A 44 -1.16 -9.65 -14.11
C LYS A 44 0.12 -9.91 -13.32
N THR A 45 0.01 -10.05 -11.99
CA THR A 45 1.14 -10.35 -11.11
C THR A 45 1.85 -11.65 -11.53
N ALA A 46 1.10 -12.70 -11.85
CA ALA A 46 1.67 -13.96 -12.30
C ALA A 46 2.53 -13.79 -13.57
N LYS A 47 2.09 -12.93 -14.50
CA LYS A 47 2.84 -12.59 -15.72
C LYS A 47 4.06 -11.71 -15.43
N ASP A 48 3.95 -10.78 -14.49
CA ASP A 48 4.98 -9.78 -14.25
C ASP A 48 6.09 -10.30 -13.31
N ILE A 49 5.84 -11.31 -12.50
CA ILE A 49 6.86 -12.01 -11.68
C ILE A 49 8.03 -12.49 -12.55
N GLU A 50 7.76 -12.98 -13.74
CA GLU A 50 8.81 -13.47 -14.65
C GLU A 50 9.70 -12.35 -15.21
N LYS A 51 9.28 -11.09 -15.11
CA LYS A 51 10.01 -9.94 -15.66
C LYS A 51 10.90 -9.22 -14.65
N SER A 52 10.80 -9.57 -13.38
CA SER A 52 11.50 -8.90 -12.29
C SER A 52 12.21 -9.92 -11.40
N GLU A 53 13.36 -9.52 -10.82
CA GLU A 53 14.15 -10.44 -10.00
C GLU A 53 13.66 -10.49 -8.55
N ASP A 54 13.48 -9.31 -7.90
CA ASP A 54 13.23 -9.22 -6.46
C ASP A 54 11.98 -8.43 -6.06
N ILE A 55 11.28 -7.81 -7.02
CA ILE A 55 10.11 -6.97 -6.77
C ILE A 55 9.00 -7.77 -6.06
N LYS A 56 8.50 -7.25 -4.94
CA LYS A 56 7.27 -7.73 -4.29
C LYS A 56 6.05 -7.13 -4.96
N TYR A 57 5.00 -7.91 -5.09
CA TYR A 57 3.74 -7.50 -5.70
C TYR A 57 2.67 -7.40 -4.63
N LEU A 58 2.33 -6.17 -4.24
CA LEU A 58 1.32 -5.85 -3.25
C LEU A 58 -0.01 -5.60 -3.96
N VAL A 59 -0.91 -6.58 -3.92
CA VAL A 59 -2.23 -6.48 -4.57
C VAL A 59 -3.26 -5.98 -3.57
N ALA A 60 -3.81 -4.79 -3.82
CA ALA A 60 -4.86 -4.21 -2.98
C ALA A 60 -6.22 -4.77 -3.36
N ILE A 61 -6.88 -5.45 -2.44
CA ILE A 61 -8.19 -6.08 -2.61
C ILE A 61 -9.17 -5.68 -1.53
N ARG A 62 -10.45 -5.78 -1.85
CA ARG A 62 -11.54 -5.65 -0.88
C ARG A 62 -11.92 -7.04 -0.36
N PRO A 63 -12.01 -7.27 0.95
CA PRO A 63 -12.30 -8.61 1.51
C PRO A 63 -13.60 -9.22 0.97
N TYR A 64 -14.61 -8.41 0.63
CA TYR A 64 -15.89 -8.89 0.12
C TYR A 64 -15.90 -9.28 -1.36
N THR A 65 -14.81 -9.04 -2.10
CA THR A 65 -14.69 -9.44 -3.51
C THR A 65 -14.06 -10.83 -3.69
N ILE A 66 -13.52 -11.40 -2.63
CA ILE A 66 -12.80 -12.68 -2.67
C ILE A 66 -12.99 -13.45 -1.37
N SER A 67 -13.14 -14.77 -1.44
CA SER A 67 -13.17 -15.57 -0.20
C SER A 67 -11.75 -15.80 0.36
N PRO A 68 -11.59 -15.97 1.69
CA PRO A 68 -10.31 -16.33 2.30
C PRO A 68 -9.71 -17.60 1.70
N GLN A 69 -10.53 -18.59 1.40
CA GLN A 69 -10.12 -19.86 0.79
C GLN A 69 -9.53 -19.65 -0.60
N TYR A 70 -10.20 -18.85 -1.43
CA TYR A 70 -9.72 -18.58 -2.78
C TYR A 70 -8.44 -17.75 -2.77
N LEU A 71 -8.33 -16.77 -1.85
CA LEU A 71 -7.11 -16.00 -1.66
C LEU A 71 -5.92 -16.90 -1.27
N SER A 72 -6.14 -17.85 -0.36
CA SER A 72 -5.13 -18.84 0.03
C SER A 72 -4.71 -19.74 -1.15
N MET A 73 -5.65 -20.11 -2.03
CA MET A 73 -5.33 -20.85 -3.26
C MET A 73 -4.47 -20.04 -4.23
N ILE A 74 -4.81 -18.77 -4.43
CA ILE A 74 -4.02 -17.86 -5.27
C ILE A 74 -2.59 -17.75 -4.73
N ASN A 75 -2.43 -17.50 -3.43
CA ASN A 75 -1.11 -17.38 -2.81
C ASN A 75 -0.25 -18.62 -3.05
N ARG A 76 -0.80 -19.81 -2.85
CA ARG A 76 -0.08 -21.07 -3.12
C ARG A 76 0.27 -21.25 -4.60
N SER A 77 -0.59 -20.79 -5.50
CA SER A 77 -0.32 -20.83 -6.94
C SER A 77 0.82 -19.90 -7.31
N MET A 78 0.83 -18.69 -6.75
CA MET A 78 1.91 -17.71 -6.94
C MET A 78 3.24 -18.21 -6.38
N ASP A 79 3.23 -18.82 -5.19
CA ASP A 79 4.44 -19.36 -4.57
C ASP A 79 5.06 -20.54 -5.36
N ARG A 80 4.29 -21.19 -6.22
CA ARG A 80 4.81 -22.19 -7.17
C ARG A 80 5.50 -21.57 -8.38
N ILE A 81 5.14 -20.34 -8.71
CA ILE A 81 5.82 -19.57 -9.78
C ILE A 81 7.11 -18.99 -9.18
N ASP A 82 6.98 -18.17 -8.14
CA ASP A 82 8.11 -17.60 -7.41
C ASP A 82 7.71 -17.26 -5.97
N LYS A 83 8.40 -17.90 -5.04
CA LYS A 83 7.99 -17.95 -3.64
C LYS A 83 8.10 -16.61 -2.92
N GLY A 84 7.00 -16.24 -2.23
CA GLY A 84 6.96 -15.08 -1.35
C GLY A 84 7.01 -13.74 -2.10
N ARG A 85 6.66 -13.71 -3.38
CA ARG A 85 6.61 -12.48 -4.17
C ARG A 85 5.27 -11.78 -4.04
N LEU A 86 4.19 -12.52 -3.79
CA LEU A 86 2.85 -11.95 -3.59
C LEU A 86 2.70 -11.41 -2.15
N GLN A 87 2.18 -10.21 -2.06
CA GLN A 87 1.72 -9.57 -0.83
C GLN A 87 0.29 -9.06 -1.05
N ILE A 88 -0.51 -9.00 -0.01
CA ILE A 88 -1.90 -8.54 -0.08
C ILE A 88 -2.07 -7.27 0.74
N ASN A 89 -2.69 -6.26 0.16
CA ASN A 89 -3.21 -5.12 0.88
C ASN A 89 -4.73 -5.22 1.00
N LEU A 90 -5.24 -5.52 2.19
CA LEU A 90 -6.66 -5.51 2.47
C LEU A 90 -7.13 -4.09 2.73
N ILE A 91 -8.07 -3.62 1.91
CA ILE A 91 -8.68 -2.29 2.01
C ILE A 91 -10.16 -2.41 2.32
N SER A 92 -10.71 -1.54 3.18
CA SER A 92 -12.14 -1.58 3.53
C SER A 92 -13.05 -1.01 2.43
N GLY A 93 -12.46 -0.37 1.40
CA GLY A 93 -13.20 0.43 0.43
C GLY A 93 -13.69 1.77 1.01
N TYR A 94 -13.82 2.78 0.19
CA TYR A 94 -14.31 4.10 0.63
C TYR A 94 -14.91 4.95 -0.52
N ILE A 95 -14.89 4.46 -1.75
CA ILE A 95 -15.43 5.18 -2.92
C ILE A 95 -16.76 4.53 -3.29
N LYS A 96 -17.86 5.22 -3.00
CA LYS A 96 -19.22 4.70 -3.15
C LYS A 96 -19.51 4.20 -4.57
N ASP A 97 -19.14 4.97 -5.59
CA ASP A 97 -19.43 4.61 -6.99
C ASP A 97 -18.69 3.34 -7.43
N HIS A 98 -17.47 3.12 -6.93
CA HIS A 98 -16.74 1.88 -7.13
C HIS A 98 -17.39 0.70 -6.38
N GLU A 99 -17.86 0.95 -5.16
CA GLU A 99 -18.51 -0.06 -4.32
C GLU A 99 -19.84 -0.51 -4.93
N ASP A 100 -20.63 0.43 -5.45
CA ASP A 100 -21.93 0.12 -6.10
C ASP A 100 -21.71 -0.73 -7.38
N GLY A 101 -20.66 -0.48 -8.14
CA GLY A 101 -20.29 -1.28 -9.31
C GLY A 101 -19.87 -2.71 -8.97
N VAL A 102 -19.13 -2.90 -7.89
CA VAL A 102 -18.69 -4.22 -7.41
C VAL A 102 -19.83 -4.94 -6.68
N GLY A 103 -20.61 -4.20 -5.88
CA GLY A 103 -21.71 -4.74 -5.06
C GLY A 103 -22.83 -5.34 -5.87
N GLY A 104 -23.12 -4.82 -7.07
CA GLY A 104 -24.14 -5.38 -7.97
C GLY A 104 -23.85 -6.80 -8.45
N VAL A 105 -22.61 -7.25 -8.34
CA VAL A 105 -22.18 -8.60 -8.75
C VAL A 105 -22.09 -9.57 -7.59
N VAL A 106 -21.80 -9.09 -6.37
CA VAL A 106 -21.47 -9.94 -5.21
C VAL A 106 -22.67 -10.14 -4.26
N GLY A 107 -23.85 -9.56 -4.55
CA GLY A 107 -25.06 -9.65 -3.72
C GLY A 107 -24.84 -9.07 -2.32
N ASP A 108 -25.88 -8.46 -1.74
CA ASP A 108 -25.95 -7.93 -0.35
C ASP A 108 -24.76 -7.10 0.19
N VAL A 109 -23.81 -6.72 -0.64
CA VAL A 109 -22.79 -5.72 -0.25
C VAL A 109 -23.45 -4.37 0.02
N ASN A 110 -24.64 -4.14 -0.52
CA ASN A 110 -25.47 -2.95 -0.27
C ASN A 110 -25.86 -2.78 1.21
N ASP A 111 -25.94 -3.85 1.99
CA ASP A 111 -26.17 -3.76 3.43
C ASP A 111 -24.89 -3.34 4.22
N LYS A 112 -23.73 -3.32 3.58
CA LYS A 112 -22.46 -2.90 4.19
C LYS A 112 -22.17 -1.44 3.90
N SER A 113 -23.19 -0.62 3.86
CA SER A 113 -23.11 0.81 3.54
C SER A 113 -22.34 1.64 4.56
N THR A 114 -22.15 1.14 5.78
CA THR A 114 -21.43 1.86 6.82
C THR A 114 -19.97 1.46 6.90
N SER A 115 -19.13 2.39 7.32
CA SER A 115 -17.71 2.13 7.63
C SER A 115 -17.54 1.03 8.69
N LEU A 116 -18.50 0.90 9.61
CA LEU A 116 -18.51 -0.10 10.66
C LEU A 116 -18.72 -1.51 10.10
N ASP A 117 -19.69 -1.67 9.19
CA ASP A 117 -19.99 -2.97 8.58
C ASP A 117 -18.82 -3.50 7.77
N ARG A 118 -18.16 -2.62 6.99
CA ARG A 118 -16.93 -2.97 6.25
C ARG A 118 -15.79 -3.36 7.18
N SER A 119 -15.64 -2.66 8.30
CA SER A 119 -14.64 -2.99 9.31
C SER A 119 -14.89 -4.34 9.96
N ASN A 120 -16.13 -4.62 10.34
CA ASN A 120 -16.52 -5.91 10.92
C ASN A 120 -16.29 -7.06 9.93
N TYR A 121 -16.62 -6.86 8.66
CA TYR A 121 -16.35 -7.86 7.63
C TYR A 121 -14.85 -8.12 7.47
N MET A 122 -14.02 -7.08 7.51
CA MET A 122 -12.57 -7.22 7.44
C MET A 122 -12.01 -8.00 8.63
N ILE A 123 -12.53 -7.75 9.85
CA ILE A 123 -12.14 -8.48 11.06
C ILE A 123 -12.47 -9.97 10.92
N GLU A 124 -13.69 -10.31 10.49
CA GLU A 124 -14.08 -11.71 10.27
C GLU A 124 -13.25 -12.37 9.16
N PHE A 125 -12.93 -11.64 8.09
CA PHE A 125 -12.07 -12.15 7.03
C PHE A 125 -10.67 -12.51 7.54
N LEU A 126 -10.06 -11.64 8.35
CA LEU A 126 -8.73 -11.88 8.97
C LEU A 126 -8.78 -13.06 9.94
N LYS A 127 -9.88 -13.16 10.72
CA LYS A 127 -10.09 -14.29 11.64
C LYS A 127 -10.16 -15.62 10.90
N VAL A 128 -10.98 -15.70 9.85
CA VAL A 128 -11.12 -16.93 9.05
C VAL A 128 -9.79 -17.32 8.40
N LEU A 129 -9.03 -16.37 7.85
CA LEU A 129 -7.69 -16.64 7.33
C LEU A 129 -6.76 -17.22 8.39
N ASN A 130 -6.75 -16.65 9.60
CA ASN A 130 -5.93 -17.13 10.69
C ASN A 130 -6.35 -18.54 11.17
N GLU A 131 -7.65 -18.80 11.26
CA GLU A 131 -8.18 -20.13 11.60
C GLU A 131 -7.76 -21.17 10.57
N MET A 132 -7.83 -20.85 9.29
CA MET A 132 -7.38 -21.75 8.21
C MET A 132 -5.87 -22.06 8.30
N ASP A 133 -5.06 -21.10 8.73
CA ASP A 133 -3.62 -21.31 8.90
C ASP A 133 -3.28 -22.18 10.12
N GLN A 134 -4.14 -22.19 11.14
CA GLN A 134 -3.90 -22.89 12.40
C GLN A 134 -4.58 -24.28 12.49
N ASP A 135 -5.63 -24.51 11.75
CA ASP A 135 -6.41 -25.75 11.84
C ASP A 135 -5.62 -26.92 11.23
N LYS A 136 -5.04 -27.73 12.15
CA LYS A 136 -4.30 -28.95 11.80
C LYS A 136 -5.20 -30.06 11.26
N ASP A 137 -6.47 -30.02 11.59
CA ASP A 137 -7.46 -31.04 11.27
C ASP A 137 -8.37 -30.62 10.10
N SER A 138 -8.21 -29.40 9.59
CA SER A 138 -8.83 -29.01 8.33
C SER A 138 -8.47 -30.06 7.27
N PRO A 139 -9.48 -30.67 6.60
CA PRO A 139 -9.19 -31.73 5.63
C PRO A 139 -8.09 -31.24 4.70
N GLY A 140 -6.98 -31.97 4.61
CA GLY A 140 -5.68 -31.61 4.03
C GLY A 140 -5.65 -30.90 2.68
N TYR A 141 -6.79 -30.46 2.26
CA TYR A 141 -7.12 -29.70 1.09
C TYR A 141 -6.49 -28.30 1.10
N TRP A 142 -6.34 -27.69 2.28
CA TRP A 142 -5.82 -26.33 2.44
C TRP A 142 -4.35 -26.28 2.84
N ARG A 143 -3.81 -27.42 3.24
CA ARG A 143 -2.42 -27.53 3.62
C ARG A 143 -1.62 -28.30 2.59
N ASP A 144 -0.82 -27.59 1.88
CA ASP A 144 0.38 -28.15 1.32
C ASP A 144 1.38 -28.25 2.48
N PRO A 145 1.76 -29.47 2.96
CA PRO A 145 2.72 -29.60 4.05
C PRO A 145 4.09 -29.01 3.71
N ASN A 146 4.34 -28.74 2.42
CA ASN A 146 5.52 -28.05 1.92
C ASN A 146 5.35 -26.55 1.82
N HIS A 147 4.11 -26.04 1.93
CA HIS A 147 3.83 -24.62 1.88
C HIS A 147 4.00 -23.99 3.28
N LYS A 148 5.21 -23.52 3.55
CA LYS A 148 5.58 -22.93 4.85
C LYS A 148 5.34 -21.41 4.91
N ASN A 149 4.88 -20.79 3.83
CA ASN A 149 4.72 -19.34 3.79
C ASN A 149 3.32 -18.95 4.21
N LYS A 150 3.21 -18.22 5.31
CA LYS A 150 2.03 -17.46 5.65
C LYS A 150 1.81 -16.39 4.58
N LEU A 151 0.56 -16.16 4.20
CA LEU A 151 0.20 -15.05 3.32
C LEU A 151 0.65 -13.73 3.94
N ASP A 152 1.41 -12.95 3.20
CA ASP A 152 1.93 -11.65 3.66
C ASP A 152 0.88 -10.56 3.46
N ILE A 153 0.23 -10.15 4.56
CA ILE A 153 -0.92 -9.24 4.53
C ILE A 153 -0.59 -7.90 5.18
N TYR A 154 -0.86 -6.85 4.44
CA TYR A 154 -1.01 -5.48 4.92
C TYR A 154 -2.50 -5.14 5.02
N VAL A 155 -2.87 -4.37 6.03
CA VAL A 155 -4.23 -3.89 6.24
C VAL A 155 -4.23 -2.37 6.18
N SER A 156 -4.97 -1.81 5.22
CA SER A 156 -5.17 -0.36 5.12
C SER A 156 -6.50 0.03 5.77
N THR A 157 -6.41 0.68 6.92
CA THR A 157 -7.58 1.11 7.68
C THR A 157 -7.25 2.31 8.56
N THR A 158 -8.28 2.97 9.06
CA THR A 158 -8.18 3.99 10.13
C THR A 158 -9.01 3.60 11.36
N ASN A 159 -9.52 2.37 11.39
CA ASN A 159 -10.36 1.85 12.46
C ASN A 159 -9.52 1.08 13.48
N SER A 160 -9.58 1.48 14.76
CA SER A 160 -8.79 0.89 15.84
C SER A 160 -9.11 -0.60 16.08
N TYR A 161 -10.36 -1.03 15.89
CA TYR A 161 -10.73 -2.44 16.05
C TYR A 161 -10.10 -3.34 14.96
N VAL A 162 -10.00 -2.81 13.74
CA VAL A 162 -9.31 -3.52 12.65
C VAL A 162 -7.81 -3.57 12.90
N PHE A 163 -7.22 -2.51 13.46
CA PHE A 163 -5.81 -2.53 13.89
C PHE A 163 -5.55 -3.60 14.95
N ALA A 164 -6.43 -3.67 15.97
CA ALA A 164 -6.32 -4.69 17.01
C ALA A 164 -6.40 -6.11 16.43
N ALA A 165 -7.31 -6.36 15.49
CA ALA A 165 -7.42 -7.65 14.81
C ALA A 165 -6.17 -7.95 13.95
N ALA A 166 -5.67 -6.99 13.19
CA ALA A 166 -4.46 -7.15 12.39
C ALA A 166 -3.26 -7.50 13.29
N LYS A 167 -3.09 -6.80 14.42
CA LYS A 167 -2.06 -7.08 15.42
C LYS A 167 -2.21 -8.50 16.01
N GLN A 168 -3.42 -8.85 16.43
CA GLN A 168 -3.72 -10.17 17.00
C GLN A 168 -3.33 -11.32 16.07
N TYR A 169 -3.54 -11.15 14.78
CA TYR A 169 -3.24 -12.19 13.77
C TYR A 169 -1.86 -12.03 13.12
N GLY A 170 -1.05 -11.07 13.58
CA GLY A 170 0.33 -10.84 13.11
C GLY A 170 0.41 -10.35 11.67
N HIS A 171 -0.55 -9.50 11.28
CA HIS A 171 -0.54 -8.80 9.99
C HIS A 171 0.09 -7.41 10.10
N LYS A 172 0.44 -6.84 8.97
CA LYS A 172 1.10 -5.54 8.81
C LYS A 172 0.06 -4.45 8.53
N ILE A 173 0.47 -3.18 8.61
CA ILE A 173 -0.44 -2.05 8.40
C ILE A 173 0.12 -1.11 7.34
N ILE A 174 -0.77 -0.55 6.51
CA ILE A 174 -0.49 0.62 5.68
C ILE A 174 -1.26 1.81 6.23
N LEU A 175 -0.52 2.88 6.52
CA LEU A 175 -1.06 4.15 6.99
C LEU A 175 -0.81 5.26 5.97
N PRO A 176 -1.85 5.99 5.54
CA PRO A 176 -1.66 7.20 4.74
C PRO A 176 -0.93 8.28 5.52
N TYR A 177 0.09 8.89 4.91
CA TYR A 177 0.92 9.92 5.52
C TYR A 177 0.10 11.12 6.04
N HIS A 178 -0.89 11.60 5.29
CA HIS A 178 -1.72 12.72 5.70
C HIS A 178 -2.55 12.43 6.97
N ILE A 179 -2.97 11.17 7.17
CA ILE A 179 -3.67 10.74 8.40
C ILE A 179 -2.67 10.67 9.55
N TYR A 180 -1.50 10.15 9.28
CA TYR A 180 -0.38 10.09 10.18
C TYR A 180 0.01 11.49 10.66
N ALA A 181 0.08 12.48 9.78
CA ALA A 181 0.40 13.86 10.09
C ALA A 181 -0.72 14.65 10.79
N ARG A 182 -2.00 14.40 10.47
CA ARG A 182 -3.12 15.24 10.93
C ARG A 182 -3.75 14.85 12.27
N ARG A 183 -3.55 13.64 12.76
CA ARG A 183 -4.21 13.13 13.98
C ARG A 183 -3.39 13.27 15.28
N GLY A 184 -2.56 14.30 15.39
CA GLY A 184 -1.64 14.43 16.52
C GLY A 184 -0.45 13.46 16.41
N TRP A 185 -0.39 12.75 15.35
CA TRP A 185 0.76 11.94 14.93
C TRP A 185 1.81 12.80 14.22
N SER A 186 1.50 14.09 13.98
CA SER A 186 2.44 15.12 13.50
C SER A 186 3.68 15.23 14.38
N ASP A 187 3.51 15.00 15.68
CA ASP A 187 4.65 14.95 16.61
C ASP A 187 5.64 13.83 16.26
N LEU A 188 5.23 12.88 15.41
CA LEU A 188 6.10 11.92 14.80
C LEU A 188 7.02 12.54 13.75
N VAL A 189 6.67 13.67 13.17
CA VAL A 189 7.48 14.38 12.16
C VAL A 189 8.33 15.47 12.82
N ASP A 190 7.83 16.11 13.88
CA ASP A 190 8.48 17.26 14.53
C ASP A 190 9.56 16.89 15.57
N GLY A 191 9.90 15.60 15.71
CA GLY A 191 10.92 15.19 16.67
C GLY A 191 10.49 15.28 18.14
N SER A 192 9.28 15.73 18.42
CA SER A 192 8.71 15.65 19.76
C SER A 192 8.31 14.21 20.07
N SER A 193 8.44 13.81 21.30
CA SER A 193 8.35 12.44 21.80
C SER A 193 6.94 11.85 21.72
N VAL A 194 6.42 11.56 20.53
CA VAL A 194 5.17 10.82 20.42
C VAL A 194 5.45 9.34 20.18
N SER A 195 4.90 8.57 21.07
CA SER A 195 4.80 7.12 20.91
C SER A 195 3.90 6.79 19.73
N ILE A 196 4.27 5.80 18.94
CA ILE A 196 3.33 5.06 18.09
C ILE A 196 2.14 4.70 18.99
N PRO A 197 0.88 4.92 18.58
CA PRO A 197 -0.26 4.48 19.37
C PRO A 197 -0.05 3.06 19.88
N LEU A 198 -0.37 2.80 21.14
CA LEU A 198 -0.16 1.48 21.78
C LEU A 198 -0.70 0.32 20.94
N GLU A 199 -1.77 0.59 20.16
CA GLU A 199 -2.34 -0.39 19.25
C GLU A 199 -1.39 -0.81 18.11
N LEU A 200 -0.43 0.05 17.77
CA LEU A 200 0.49 -0.16 16.65
C LEU A 200 1.91 -0.54 17.10
N GLU A 201 2.18 -0.56 18.41
CA GLU A 201 3.45 -1.05 18.93
C GLU A 201 3.70 -2.50 18.45
N ASP A 202 4.93 -2.79 18.08
CA ASP A 202 5.38 -4.09 17.57
C ASP A 202 4.75 -4.53 16.23
N MET A 203 4.08 -3.63 15.51
CA MET A 203 3.59 -3.91 14.16
C MET A 203 4.55 -3.41 13.10
N GLU A 204 4.66 -4.17 12.01
CA GLU A 204 5.31 -3.65 10.79
C GLU A 204 4.38 -2.67 10.09
N ILE A 205 4.85 -1.43 9.93
CA ILE A 205 4.09 -0.33 9.36
C ILE A 205 4.72 0.11 8.04
N MET A 206 3.88 0.31 7.04
CA MET A 206 4.23 0.96 5.78
C MET A 206 3.53 2.32 5.72
N ILE A 207 4.25 3.39 5.46
CA ILE A 207 3.67 4.72 5.26
C ILE A 207 3.39 4.93 3.77
N ALA A 208 2.13 5.15 3.42
CA ALA A 208 1.73 5.54 2.06
C ALA A 208 1.77 7.07 1.93
N ILE A 209 2.60 7.57 1.05
CA ILE A 209 2.82 9.00 0.85
C ILE A 209 2.71 9.38 -0.62
N THR A 210 2.16 10.57 -0.89
CA THR A 210 2.23 11.23 -2.20
C THR A 210 3.24 12.37 -2.08
N PRO A 211 4.53 12.12 -2.34
CA PRO A 211 5.54 13.15 -2.19
C PRO A 211 5.63 14.01 -3.45
N ILE A 212 5.71 15.32 -3.26
CA ILE A 212 6.09 16.28 -4.30
C ILE A 212 7.43 16.85 -3.88
N ILE A 213 8.49 16.43 -4.56
CA ILE A 213 9.86 16.65 -4.11
C ILE A 213 10.58 17.60 -5.06
N ARG A 214 11.22 18.62 -4.50
CA ARG A 214 12.12 19.54 -5.24
C ARG A 214 13.43 19.73 -4.49
N LYS A 215 14.41 20.29 -5.19
CA LYS A 215 15.72 20.50 -4.58
C LYS A 215 15.71 21.61 -3.55
N THR A 216 14.92 22.66 -3.77
CA THR A 216 14.87 23.84 -2.90
C THR A 216 13.43 24.25 -2.55
N GLU A 217 13.28 25.06 -1.50
CA GLU A 217 12.00 25.66 -1.12
C GLU A 217 11.45 26.57 -2.22
N GLU A 218 12.35 27.31 -2.93
CA GLU A 218 11.91 28.19 -4.02
C GLU A 218 11.30 27.39 -5.17
N GLU A 219 11.84 26.23 -5.50
CA GLU A 219 11.25 25.34 -6.51
C GLU A 219 9.91 24.80 -6.07
N LEU A 220 9.73 24.45 -4.78
CA LEU A 220 8.45 24.03 -4.21
C LEU A 220 7.43 25.16 -4.24
N ASP A 221 7.83 26.38 -3.85
CA ASP A 221 6.96 27.55 -3.85
C ASP A 221 6.51 27.92 -5.26
N LEU A 222 7.40 27.86 -6.24
CA LEU A 222 7.05 28.07 -7.65
C LEU A 222 6.01 27.05 -8.11
N LEU A 223 6.21 25.78 -7.83
CA LEU A 223 5.26 24.72 -8.17
C LEU A 223 3.90 24.95 -7.48
N THR A 224 3.91 25.20 -6.19
CA THR A 224 2.70 25.38 -5.40
C THR A 224 1.91 26.61 -5.84
N ASN A 225 2.58 27.73 -6.08
CA ASN A 225 1.93 28.99 -6.39
C ASN A 225 1.48 29.09 -7.85
N HIS A 226 2.23 28.50 -8.78
CA HIS A 226 1.96 28.69 -10.21
C HIS A 226 1.26 27.49 -10.87
N VAL A 227 1.38 26.30 -10.31
CA VAL A 227 0.75 25.09 -10.87
C VAL A 227 -0.41 24.61 -10.01
N VAL A 228 -0.17 24.38 -8.73
CA VAL A 228 -1.12 23.73 -7.84
C VAL A 228 -2.23 24.67 -7.40
N ARG A 229 -1.91 25.85 -6.83
CA ARG A 229 -2.92 26.81 -6.33
C ARG A 229 -3.88 27.34 -7.40
N PRO A 230 -3.44 27.64 -8.63
CA PRO A 230 -4.38 28.05 -9.69
C PRO A 230 -5.42 26.99 -10.03
N VAL A 231 -5.02 25.72 -9.98
CA VAL A 231 -5.94 24.58 -10.19
C VAL A 231 -6.86 24.41 -8.99
N TRP A 232 -6.34 24.57 -7.75
CA TRP A 232 -7.13 24.50 -6.53
C TRP A 232 -8.28 25.51 -6.45
N LYS A 233 -8.05 26.72 -6.93
CA LYS A 233 -9.11 27.75 -6.98
C LYS A 233 -10.30 27.35 -7.86
N LYS A 234 -10.12 26.41 -8.77
CA LYS A 234 -11.18 25.89 -9.64
C LYS A 234 -11.90 24.67 -9.07
N GLY A 235 -11.51 24.16 -7.89
CA GLY A 235 -12.11 22.97 -7.27
C GLY A 235 -11.83 21.66 -7.99
N GLU A 236 -10.85 21.64 -8.87
CA GLU A 236 -10.54 20.50 -9.75
C GLU A 236 -9.34 19.65 -9.28
N VAL A 237 -8.79 19.93 -8.10
CA VAL A 237 -7.61 19.22 -7.62
C VAL A 237 -7.99 17.85 -7.06
N PRO A 238 -7.43 16.76 -7.57
CA PRO A 238 -7.64 15.44 -7.00
C PRO A 238 -7.22 15.39 -5.53
N GLN A 239 -7.99 14.68 -4.69
CA GLN A 239 -7.70 14.54 -3.27
C GLN A 239 -6.25 14.08 -2.96
N PRO A 240 -5.65 13.15 -3.73
CA PRO A 240 -4.24 12.78 -3.51
C PRO A 240 -3.25 13.94 -3.60
N VAL A 241 -3.53 14.96 -4.40
CA VAL A 241 -2.68 16.16 -4.50
C VAL A 241 -2.90 17.10 -3.31
N LEU A 242 -4.14 17.17 -2.78
CA LEU A 242 -4.43 17.91 -1.55
C LEU A 242 -3.73 17.31 -0.33
N ASP A 243 -3.57 15.99 -0.33
CA ASP A 243 -2.94 15.23 0.75
C ASP A 243 -1.44 14.98 0.50
N ALA A 244 -0.88 15.59 -0.55
CA ALA A 244 0.54 15.45 -0.91
C ALA A 244 1.46 16.07 0.16
N ALA A 245 2.62 15.46 0.33
CA ALA A 245 3.71 15.99 1.13
C ALA A 245 4.66 16.79 0.21
N TYR A 246 4.72 18.08 0.42
CA TYR A 246 5.62 18.99 -0.30
C TYR A 246 6.94 19.05 0.46
N LEU A 247 8.02 18.50 -0.11
CA LEU A 247 9.28 18.30 0.59
C LEU A 247 10.47 18.73 -0.27
N THR A 248 11.46 19.34 0.33
CA THR A 248 12.79 19.41 -0.27
C THR A 248 13.49 18.06 -0.14
N TYR A 249 14.63 17.90 -0.84
CA TYR A 249 15.44 16.68 -0.73
C TYR A 249 15.88 16.42 0.71
N ASP A 250 16.29 17.47 1.43
CA ASP A 250 16.74 17.37 2.83
C ASP A 250 15.57 17.00 3.75
N GLN A 251 14.40 17.61 3.56
CA GLN A 251 13.19 17.28 4.32
C GLN A 251 12.71 15.85 4.07
N PHE A 252 12.85 15.33 2.85
CA PHE A 252 12.56 13.93 2.57
C PHE A 252 13.54 12.99 3.29
N ASP A 253 14.83 13.32 3.28
CA ASP A 253 15.85 12.54 3.99
C ASP A 253 15.59 12.53 5.51
N ASP A 254 15.26 13.69 6.09
CA ASP A 254 14.91 13.81 7.51
C ASP A 254 13.64 13.02 7.86
N LEU A 255 12.63 13.04 6.98
CA LEU A 255 11.43 12.22 7.13
C LEU A 255 11.78 10.72 7.14
N VAL A 256 12.57 10.26 6.18
CA VAL A 256 12.99 8.85 6.11
C VAL A 256 13.75 8.44 7.38
N LYS A 257 14.73 9.22 7.81
CA LYS A 257 15.49 8.96 9.06
C LYS A 257 14.59 8.93 10.28
N THR A 258 13.62 9.85 10.36
CA THR A 258 12.64 9.92 11.44
C THR A 258 11.79 8.66 11.48
N LEU A 259 11.27 8.20 10.34
CA LEU A 259 10.49 6.97 10.27
C LEU A 259 11.31 5.74 10.65
N GLU A 260 12.53 5.62 10.14
CA GLU A 260 13.44 4.50 10.46
C GLU A 260 13.80 4.46 11.95
N SER A 261 14.05 5.62 12.58
CA SER A 261 14.34 5.69 14.02
C SER A 261 13.19 5.18 14.90
N ARG A 262 12.00 5.06 14.33
CA ARG A 262 10.77 4.55 14.97
C ARG A 262 10.40 3.14 14.53
N GLY A 263 11.30 2.47 13.81
CA GLY A 263 11.09 1.11 13.34
C GLY A 263 10.20 1.01 12.09
N ILE A 264 9.84 2.14 11.46
CA ILE A 264 9.07 2.16 10.20
C ILE A 264 10.04 2.06 9.04
N ASN A 265 10.09 0.91 8.40
CA ASN A 265 11.09 0.58 7.38
C ASN A 265 10.52 0.43 5.97
N HIS A 266 9.23 0.71 5.79
CA HIS A 266 8.54 0.57 4.50
C HIS A 266 7.79 1.86 4.15
N MET A 267 7.94 2.31 2.90
CA MET A 267 7.26 3.49 2.36
C MET A 267 6.65 3.18 1.00
N LEU A 268 5.37 3.43 0.84
CA LEU A 268 4.64 3.32 -0.41
C LEU A 268 4.55 4.70 -1.06
N ILE A 269 5.18 4.86 -2.19
CA ILE A 269 5.25 6.10 -2.95
C ILE A 269 4.14 6.14 -3.99
N ASN A 270 3.27 7.13 -3.89
CA ASN A 270 2.26 7.45 -4.89
C ASN A 270 2.68 8.69 -5.69
N ALA A 271 3.00 8.51 -6.97
CA ALA A 271 3.39 9.61 -7.85
C ALA A 271 2.15 10.23 -8.52
N VAL A 272 1.65 11.30 -7.95
CA VAL A 272 0.49 12.06 -8.47
C VAL A 272 0.82 13.56 -8.39
N PRO A 273 0.57 14.35 -9.45
CA PRO A 273 0.13 13.92 -10.79
C PRO A 273 1.17 13.03 -11.50
N SER A 274 0.76 12.41 -12.61
CA SER A 274 1.59 11.42 -13.32
C SER A 274 2.96 11.94 -13.78
N GLU A 275 3.09 13.24 -13.99
CA GLU A 275 4.33 13.92 -14.35
C GLU A 275 5.40 13.80 -13.25
N GLU A 276 4.97 13.70 -11.99
CA GLU A 276 5.88 13.55 -10.85
C GLU A 276 6.64 12.21 -10.87
N VAL A 277 6.17 11.22 -11.62
CA VAL A 277 6.88 9.95 -11.82
C VAL A 277 8.30 10.19 -12.34
N ASN A 278 8.44 11.13 -13.29
CA ASN A 278 9.74 11.45 -13.90
C ASN A 278 10.71 12.15 -12.93
N VAL A 279 10.21 12.67 -11.82
CA VAL A 279 11.03 13.30 -10.76
C VAL A 279 11.32 12.29 -9.65
N ILE A 280 10.25 11.65 -9.14
CA ILE A 280 10.32 10.80 -7.95
C ILE A 280 11.09 9.50 -8.19
N VAL A 281 10.86 8.82 -9.32
CA VAL A 281 11.51 7.53 -9.58
C VAL A 281 13.02 7.65 -9.68
N PRO A 282 13.59 8.58 -10.48
CA PRO A 282 15.03 8.82 -10.49
C PRO A 282 15.59 9.30 -9.14
N PHE A 283 14.79 10.11 -8.41
CA PHE A 283 15.19 10.58 -7.08
C PHE A 283 15.32 9.41 -6.10
N ILE A 284 14.33 8.52 -6.01
CA ILE A 284 14.39 7.34 -5.13
C ILE A 284 15.57 6.44 -5.49
N LYS A 285 15.80 6.19 -6.79
CA LYS A 285 16.96 5.43 -7.25
C LYS A 285 18.26 5.99 -6.68
N LYS A 286 18.50 7.28 -6.91
CA LYS A 286 19.69 7.98 -6.43
C LYS A 286 19.77 7.93 -4.90
N TYR A 287 18.66 8.21 -4.21
CA TYR A 287 18.57 8.19 -2.76
C TYR A 287 19.00 6.83 -2.18
N VAL A 288 18.50 5.73 -2.75
CA VAL A 288 18.85 4.38 -2.30
C VAL A 288 20.31 4.06 -2.59
N GLU A 289 20.84 4.45 -3.75
CA GLU A 289 22.24 4.24 -4.11
C GLU A 289 23.21 4.97 -3.16
N GLU A 290 22.89 6.21 -2.80
CA GLU A 290 23.72 7.04 -1.89
C GLU A 290 23.61 6.56 -0.42
N ASN A 291 22.52 5.92 -0.03
CA ASN A 291 22.24 5.46 1.34
C ASN A 291 22.34 3.93 1.52
N LYS A 292 22.83 3.19 0.50
CA LYS A 292 23.17 1.77 0.67
C LYS A 292 24.29 1.63 1.69
N ARG A 293 23.93 1.19 2.90
CA ARG A 293 24.86 0.82 3.98
C ARG A 293 24.96 -0.67 4.15
#